data_a57574fb394fce2a02a68078ba8bd774
#
_entry.id   a57574fb394fce2a02a68078ba8bd774
#
_cell.length_a   1.000
_cell.length_b   1.000
_cell.length_c   1.000
_cell.angle_alpha   90.00
_cell.angle_beta   90.00
_cell.angle_gamma   90.00
#
_symmetry.space_group_name_H-M   'P 1'
#
loop_
_entity.id
_entity.type
_entity.pdbx_description
1 polymer ?
#
loop_
_entity_poly.entity_id
_entity_poly.type
_entity_poly.pdbx_seq_one_letter_code
_entity_poly.pdbx_strand_id
1 'polypeptide(L)'
;MLVCAICGGEFPVELRIDGRRCNFRGRKHCLDCRPYKPLKGPRKPVPRAAKTLICVACGRPFPAKMVIDGKMRSLYRRSFCLECSPFGEHNTSKVPLGVRTTDAGAKARRDRRREQFRRALRKRRRKRKRDLVAAHGGRCVDCGYAICPEALQFHHRDPSTKEFGLGKFSGSLARLIEEAAKCDLVCTNCHRIRHAREAVASQHRIVELRREMKLRAIASFGGRCRACGQGFGPAAMEFHHPDPTKKEFAISVDGIYRPWEKIRKELESCVMLCANCHAEIHAGVRSLALTRSSVSESATAVEHGDRLARAASIAP
;
A
#
# COMPACT_ATOMS: atom_id res chain seq x y z
N MET A 1 13.28 -34.94 -10.20
CA MET A 1 12.09 -34.96 -11.06
C MET A 1 11.09 -33.94 -10.53
N LEU A 2 10.20 -33.42 -11.35
CA LEU A 2 9.07 -32.57 -10.98
C LEU A 2 7.79 -33.28 -11.44
N VAL A 3 6.67 -33.08 -10.74
CA VAL A 3 5.38 -33.69 -11.10
C VAL A 3 4.50 -32.64 -11.80
N CYS A 4 3.92 -33.02 -12.93
CA CYS A 4 3.04 -32.18 -13.71
C CYS A 4 1.67 -32.03 -13.06
N ALA A 5 1.23 -30.79 -12.81
CA ALA A 5 -0.07 -30.52 -12.19
C ALA A 5 -1.29 -30.82 -13.08
N ILE A 6 -1.09 -31.11 -14.38
CA ILE A 6 -2.18 -31.45 -15.32
C ILE A 6 -2.31 -32.98 -15.47
N CYS A 7 -1.21 -33.67 -15.81
CA CYS A 7 -1.26 -35.11 -16.11
C CYS A 7 -0.69 -36.02 -15.02
N GLY A 8 -0.14 -35.47 -13.94
CA GLY A 8 0.51 -36.24 -12.88
C GLY A 8 1.85 -36.88 -13.26
N GLY A 9 2.27 -36.80 -14.53
CA GLY A 9 3.51 -37.40 -15.00
C GLY A 9 4.75 -36.65 -14.51
N GLU A 10 5.84 -37.39 -14.30
CA GLU A 10 7.13 -36.84 -13.89
C GLU A 10 7.86 -36.21 -15.07
N PHE A 11 8.56 -35.11 -14.85
CA PHE A 11 9.43 -34.46 -15.84
C PHE A 11 10.71 -33.93 -15.19
N PRO A 12 11.83 -33.83 -15.97
CA PRO A 12 13.13 -33.47 -15.42
C PRO A 12 13.20 -31.99 -15.01
N VAL A 13 13.99 -31.70 -13.98
CA VAL A 13 14.30 -30.33 -13.52
C VAL A 13 15.11 -29.56 -14.56
N GLU A 14 15.91 -30.27 -15.37
CA GLU A 14 16.72 -29.68 -16.42
C GLU A 14 16.66 -30.58 -17.67
N LEU A 15 16.56 -29.94 -18.84
CA LEU A 15 16.57 -30.62 -20.14
C LEU A 15 17.32 -29.77 -21.17
N ARG A 16 17.97 -30.42 -22.15
CA ARG A 16 18.51 -29.71 -23.31
C ARG A 16 17.44 -29.64 -24.40
N ILE A 17 17.10 -28.41 -24.82
CA ILE A 17 16.17 -28.13 -25.93
C ILE A 17 16.95 -27.32 -26.97
N ASP A 18 16.98 -27.76 -28.19
CA ASP A 18 17.73 -27.09 -29.29
C ASP A 18 19.20 -26.81 -28.91
N GLY A 19 19.85 -27.77 -28.23
CA GLY A 19 21.25 -27.66 -27.80
C GLY A 19 21.50 -26.75 -26.58
N ARG A 20 20.46 -26.11 -26.04
CA ARG A 20 20.53 -25.20 -24.86
C ARG A 20 20.03 -25.89 -23.60
N ARG A 21 20.75 -25.71 -22.51
CA ARG A 21 20.35 -26.19 -21.19
C ARG A 21 19.23 -25.32 -20.65
N CYS A 22 18.03 -25.89 -20.44
CA CYS A 22 16.85 -25.25 -19.91
C CYS A 22 16.56 -25.77 -18.51
N ASN A 23 16.34 -24.85 -17.55
CA ASN A 23 16.00 -25.19 -16.18
C ASN A 23 14.49 -25.02 -15.97
N PHE A 24 13.84 -26.04 -15.40
CA PHE A 24 12.40 -26.13 -15.19
C PHE A 24 11.97 -26.10 -13.72
N ARG A 25 12.88 -25.76 -12.78
CA ARG A 25 12.56 -25.73 -11.32
C ARG A 25 11.30 -24.95 -10.96
N GLY A 26 10.94 -23.94 -11.76
CA GLY A 26 9.74 -23.13 -11.55
C GLY A 26 8.53 -23.54 -12.39
N ARG A 27 8.59 -24.64 -13.16
CA ARG A 27 7.46 -25.10 -13.97
C ARG A 27 6.55 -26.04 -13.18
N LYS A 28 5.25 -25.84 -13.36
CA LYS A 28 4.20 -26.70 -12.78
C LYS A 28 3.67 -27.75 -13.77
N HIS A 29 4.09 -27.72 -15.05
CA HIS A 29 3.55 -28.58 -16.11
C HIS A 29 4.68 -29.13 -16.96
N CYS A 30 4.57 -30.40 -17.41
CA CYS A 30 5.50 -31.02 -18.35
C CYS A 30 5.46 -30.36 -19.73
N LEU A 31 6.36 -30.76 -20.62
CA LEU A 31 6.43 -30.20 -21.98
C LEU A 31 5.28 -30.61 -22.89
N ASP A 32 4.70 -31.79 -22.65
CA ASP A 32 3.54 -32.29 -23.40
C ASP A 32 2.27 -31.53 -23.07
N CYS A 33 2.01 -31.30 -21.77
CA CYS A 33 0.85 -30.51 -21.34
C CYS A 33 0.98 -29.01 -21.61
N ARG A 34 2.22 -28.51 -21.62
CA ARG A 34 2.50 -27.11 -21.93
C ARG A 34 3.84 -26.98 -22.63
N PRO A 35 3.86 -26.96 -23.97
CA PRO A 35 5.07 -26.87 -24.77
C PRO A 35 6.00 -25.73 -24.36
N TYR A 36 7.30 -25.97 -24.43
CA TYR A 36 8.30 -24.92 -24.23
C TYR A 36 8.22 -23.95 -25.42
N LYS A 37 7.81 -22.72 -25.16
CA LYS A 37 7.98 -21.64 -26.14
C LYS A 37 9.40 -21.12 -25.95
N PRO A 38 10.34 -21.36 -26.87
CA PRO A 38 11.65 -20.75 -26.77
C PRO A 38 11.47 -19.24 -26.67
N LEU A 39 12.17 -18.61 -25.73
CA LEU A 39 12.31 -17.16 -25.77
C LEU A 39 12.71 -16.82 -27.20
N LYS A 40 11.93 -15.97 -27.88
CA LYS A 40 12.23 -15.50 -29.23
C LYS A 40 13.73 -15.26 -29.28
N GLY A 41 14.44 -15.99 -30.16
CA GLY A 41 15.90 -15.95 -30.23
C GLY A 41 16.41 -14.51 -30.25
N PRO A 42 17.67 -14.25 -29.97
CA PRO A 42 18.19 -12.90 -29.93
C PRO A 42 17.67 -12.18 -31.17
N ARG A 43 16.87 -11.12 -30.98
CA ARG A 43 16.39 -10.31 -32.10
C ARG A 43 17.62 -9.98 -32.92
N LYS A 44 17.71 -10.48 -34.15
CA LYS A 44 18.78 -10.07 -35.07
C LYS A 44 18.85 -8.56 -34.93
N PRO A 45 20.00 -7.97 -34.57
CA PRO A 45 20.09 -6.54 -34.44
C PRO A 45 19.68 -5.95 -35.78
N VAL A 46 18.49 -5.39 -35.86
CA VAL A 46 18.15 -4.51 -36.95
C VAL A 46 19.17 -3.40 -36.86
N PRO A 47 19.97 -3.15 -37.91
CA PRO A 47 20.96 -2.07 -37.91
C PRO A 47 20.16 -0.78 -37.64
N ARG A 48 20.07 -0.36 -36.39
CA ARG A 48 19.55 0.97 -36.10
C ARG A 48 20.57 1.92 -36.67
N ALA A 49 20.17 2.70 -37.67
CA ALA A 49 20.97 3.80 -38.21
C ALA A 49 21.62 4.51 -37.02
N ALA A 50 22.93 4.65 -37.06
CA ALA A 50 23.70 5.23 -35.97
C ALA A 50 23.11 6.61 -35.68
N LYS A 51 22.45 6.78 -34.54
CA LYS A 51 21.88 8.07 -34.21
C LYS A 51 22.96 9.09 -34.07
N THR A 52 22.89 10.11 -34.91
CA THR A 52 23.81 11.24 -34.93
C THR A 52 23.19 12.34 -34.07
N LEU A 53 23.98 12.95 -33.23
CA LEU A 53 23.66 14.08 -32.39
C LEU A 53 24.29 15.34 -32.96
N ILE A 54 23.73 16.50 -32.71
CA ILE A 54 24.29 17.78 -33.16
C ILE A 54 24.92 18.50 -31.96
N CYS A 55 26.14 18.95 -32.08
CA CYS A 55 26.83 19.72 -31.08
C CYS A 55 26.25 21.13 -30.94
N VAL A 56 25.85 21.51 -29.75
CA VAL A 56 25.25 22.84 -29.47
C VAL A 56 26.26 23.97 -29.62
N ALA A 57 27.58 23.70 -29.42
CA ALA A 57 28.62 24.74 -29.51
C ALA A 57 29.09 24.97 -30.93
N CYS A 58 29.33 23.91 -31.74
CA CYS A 58 29.93 24.03 -33.06
C CYS A 58 29.03 23.62 -34.23
N GLY A 59 27.80 23.14 -33.94
CA GLY A 59 26.83 22.68 -34.94
C GLY A 59 27.23 21.37 -35.66
N ARG A 60 28.40 20.81 -35.39
CA ARG A 60 28.86 19.57 -36.07
C ARG A 60 28.15 18.33 -35.56
N PRO A 61 27.85 17.38 -36.46
CA PRO A 61 27.25 16.11 -36.06
C PRO A 61 28.30 15.21 -35.36
N PHE A 62 27.88 14.46 -34.34
CA PHE A 62 28.71 13.46 -33.66
C PHE A 62 27.88 12.21 -33.33
N PRO A 63 28.53 11.02 -33.24
CA PRO A 63 27.83 9.76 -33.04
C PRO A 63 27.31 9.63 -31.60
N ALA A 64 26.10 9.08 -31.44
CA ALA A 64 25.53 8.80 -30.12
C ALA A 64 26.24 7.70 -29.32
N LYS A 65 27.13 6.91 -29.98
CA LYS A 65 28.00 5.89 -29.37
C LYS A 65 29.31 5.86 -30.11
N MET A 66 30.44 5.78 -29.38
CA MET A 66 31.77 5.58 -29.95
C MET A 66 32.70 4.87 -28.97
N VAL A 67 33.80 4.34 -29.48
CA VAL A 67 34.86 3.75 -28.66
C VAL A 67 35.76 4.85 -28.14
N ILE A 68 35.93 4.92 -26.82
CA ILE A 68 36.85 5.84 -26.12
C ILE A 68 37.64 4.99 -25.14
N ASP A 69 38.98 5.07 -25.20
CA ASP A 69 39.87 4.28 -24.36
C ASP A 69 39.57 2.76 -24.43
N GLY A 70 39.33 2.24 -25.65
CA GLY A 70 39.04 0.81 -25.88
C GLY A 70 37.65 0.35 -25.40
N LYS A 71 36.81 1.25 -24.84
CA LYS A 71 35.48 0.92 -24.34
C LYS A 71 34.39 1.63 -25.13
N MET A 72 33.32 0.90 -25.50
CA MET A 72 32.14 1.50 -26.13
C MET A 72 31.42 2.44 -25.11
N ARG A 73 31.40 3.73 -25.43
CA ARG A 73 30.74 4.74 -24.60
C ARG A 73 29.46 5.28 -25.25
N SER A 74 28.43 5.52 -24.47
CA SER A 74 27.22 6.16 -24.91
C SER A 74 27.30 7.67 -24.71
N LEU A 75 27.18 8.42 -25.81
CA LEU A 75 27.18 9.88 -25.83
C LEU A 75 25.75 10.47 -25.91
N TYR A 76 24.74 9.63 -25.81
CA TYR A 76 23.32 9.97 -26.03
C TYR A 76 22.79 11.13 -25.20
N ARG A 77 23.44 11.43 -24.06
CA ARG A 77 23.06 12.53 -23.16
C ARG A 77 23.98 13.74 -23.26
N ARG A 78 24.88 13.79 -24.26
CA ARG A 78 25.78 14.92 -24.45
C ARG A 78 25.16 15.96 -25.38
N SER A 79 25.32 17.21 -25.02
CA SER A 79 25.00 18.35 -25.87
C SER A 79 26.17 18.87 -26.69
N PHE A 80 27.39 18.39 -26.38
CA PHE A 80 28.63 18.84 -27.03
C PHE A 80 29.40 17.65 -27.59
N CYS A 81 30.07 17.82 -28.75
CA CYS A 81 30.99 16.83 -29.30
C CYS A 81 32.25 16.72 -28.43
N LEU A 82 33.12 15.72 -28.71
CA LEU A 82 34.33 15.50 -27.93
C LEU A 82 35.42 16.56 -28.14
N GLU A 83 35.40 17.29 -29.25
CA GLU A 83 36.28 18.40 -29.48
C GLU A 83 35.91 19.64 -28.68
N CYS A 84 34.60 19.95 -28.59
CA CYS A 84 34.11 21.07 -27.82
C CYS A 84 34.05 20.78 -26.30
N SER A 85 33.99 19.51 -25.93
CA SER A 85 33.93 19.04 -24.54
C SER A 85 34.56 17.64 -24.47
N PRO A 86 35.86 17.52 -24.16
CA PRO A 86 36.55 16.23 -24.05
C PRO A 86 35.88 15.25 -23.08
N PHE A 87 36.11 13.96 -23.29
CA PHE A 87 35.51 12.94 -22.44
C PHE A 87 36.21 12.93 -21.06
N GLY A 88 35.46 13.16 -20.01
CA GLY A 88 35.98 13.23 -18.65
C GLY A 88 36.01 14.65 -18.05
N GLU A 89 36.08 15.67 -18.87
CA GLU A 89 36.13 17.07 -18.40
C GLU A 89 34.73 17.67 -18.13
N HIS A 90 33.73 17.25 -18.92
CA HIS A 90 32.33 17.64 -18.69
C HIS A 90 31.48 16.43 -18.35
N ASN A 91 31.22 16.25 -17.08
CA ASN A 91 30.21 15.31 -16.68
C ASN A 91 28.83 15.94 -16.94
N THR A 92 27.92 15.19 -17.58
CA THR A 92 26.51 15.60 -17.79
C THR A 92 25.71 15.76 -16.49
N SER A 93 26.26 15.33 -15.34
CA SER A 93 25.82 15.81 -14.04
C SER A 93 26.46 17.17 -13.79
N LYS A 94 25.69 18.18 -13.46
CA LYS A 94 26.07 19.56 -13.14
C LYS A 94 27.05 19.70 -11.95
N VAL A 95 27.87 18.66 -11.70
CA VAL A 95 28.85 18.63 -10.61
C VAL A 95 30.22 18.50 -11.24
N PRO A 96 31.15 19.45 -11.05
CA PRO A 96 32.53 19.36 -11.54
C PRO A 96 33.21 18.07 -11.08
N LEU A 97 33.97 17.42 -11.97
CA LEU A 97 34.88 16.32 -11.60
C LEU A 97 35.83 16.84 -10.51
N GLY A 98 35.77 16.27 -9.32
CA GLY A 98 36.59 16.70 -8.19
C GLY A 98 35.80 17.27 -7.01
N VAL A 99 34.59 17.78 -7.24
CA VAL A 99 33.67 18.06 -6.11
C VAL A 99 32.95 16.75 -5.78
N ARG A 100 33.48 15.99 -4.83
CA ARG A 100 32.69 14.97 -4.16
C ARG A 100 31.44 15.69 -3.66
N THR A 101 30.26 15.36 -4.25
CA THR A 101 29.01 15.80 -3.63
C THR A 101 29.12 15.39 -2.19
N THR A 102 29.10 16.37 -1.29
CA THR A 102 29.10 16.09 0.14
C THR A 102 28.09 14.99 0.38
N ASP A 103 28.39 14.04 1.25
CA ASP A 103 27.49 12.90 1.55
C ASP A 103 26.06 13.38 1.84
N ALA A 104 25.90 14.60 2.34
CA ALA A 104 24.64 15.30 2.55
C ALA A 104 23.85 15.55 1.25
N GLY A 105 24.50 16.04 0.17
CA GLY A 105 23.83 16.31 -1.11
C GLY A 105 23.42 15.03 -1.86
N ALA A 106 24.23 13.97 -1.77
CA ALA A 106 23.90 12.66 -2.33
C ALA A 106 22.77 11.99 -1.53
N LYS A 107 22.77 12.12 -0.21
CA LYS A 107 21.73 11.66 0.69
C LYS A 107 20.40 12.37 0.39
N ALA A 108 20.39 13.69 0.30
CA ALA A 108 19.19 14.47 0.01
C ALA A 108 18.56 14.12 -1.36
N ARG A 109 19.37 13.80 -2.40
CA ARG A 109 18.85 13.33 -3.70
C ARG A 109 18.24 11.92 -3.58
N ARG A 110 18.88 11.02 -2.85
CA ARG A 110 18.35 9.66 -2.58
C ARG A 110 17.03 9.74 -1.83
N ASP A 111 16.95 10.59 -0.82
CA ASP A 111 15.75 10.73 0.03
C ASP A 111 14.59 11.33 -0.77
N ARG A 112 14.83 12.37 -1.61
CA ARG A 112 13.82 12.90 -2.55
C ARG A 112 13.32 11.83 -3.52
N ARG A 113 14.21 11.03 -4.11
CA ARG A 113 13.83 9.94 -5.02
C ARG A 113 13.01 8.85 -4.31
N ARG A 114 13.41 8.49 -3.08
CA ARG A 114 12.65 7.54 -2.24
C ARG A 114 11.25 8.08 -1.94
N GLU A 115 11.14 9.36 -1.60
CA GLU A 115 9.84 9.95 -1.31
C GLU A 115 8.95 10.06 -2.55
N GLN A 116 9.48 10.45 -3.70
CA GLN A 116 8.75 10.42 -4.97
C GLN A 116 8.23 9.02 -5.30
N PHE A 117 9.09 8.00 -5.14
CA PHE A 117 8.71 6.59 -5.35
C PHE A 117 7.61 6.17 -4.37
N ARG A 118 7.73 6.51 -3.08
CA ARG A 118 6.71 6.22 -2.06
C ARG A 118 5.37 6.88 -2.39
N ARG A 119 5.38 8.13 -2.85
CA ARG A 119 4.16 8.86 -3.27
C ARG A 119 3.50 8.20 -4.47
N ALA A 120 4.28 7.85 -5.50
CA ALA A 120 3.77 7.15 -6.68
C ALA A 120 3.16 5.78 -6.31
N LEU A 121 3.83 5.02 -5.44
CA LEU A 121 3.34 3.72 -4.96
C LEU A 121 2.04 3.88 -4.15
N ARG A 122 1.96 4.87 -3.26
CA ARG A 122 0.72 5.19 -2.50
C ARG A 122 -0.44 5.53 -3.45
N LYS A 123 -0.19 6.40 -4.47
CA LYS A 123 -1.20 6.76 -5.48
C LYS A 123 -1.70 5.53 -6.24
N ARG A 124 -0.78 4.66 -6.68
CA ARG A 124 -1.13 3.41 -7.39
C ARG A 124 -1.96 2.46 -6.52
N ARG A 125 -1.58 2.29 -5.23
CA ARG A 125 -2.33 1.44 -4.29
C ARG A 125 -3.73 1.98 -4.03
N ARG A 126 -3.88 3.30 -3.83
CA ARG A 126 -5.19 3.95 -3.67
C ARG A 126 -6.09 3.73 -4.88
N LYS A 127 -5.56 3.94 -6.11
CA LYS A 127 -6.32 3.70 -7.34
C LYS A 127 -6.77 2.24 -7.40
N ARG A 128 -5.87 1.28 -7.24
CA ARG A 128 -6.21 -0.16 -7.27
C ARG A 128 -7.27 -0.53 -6.22
N LYS A 129 -7.15 0.02 -5.01
CA LYS A 129 -8.14 -0.21 -3.96
C LYS A 129 -9.52 0.29 -4.38
N ARG A 130 -9.63 1.51 -4.91
CA ARG A 130 -10.90 2.07 -5.38
C ARG A 130 -11.49 1.25 -6.52
N ASP A 131 -10.68 0.85 -7.49
CA ASP A 131 -11.12 0.02 -8.61
C ASP A 131 -11.69 -1.33 -8.12
N LEU A 132 -11.00 -1.98 -7.16
CA LEU A 132 -11.47 -3.23 -6.54
C LEU A 132 -12.75 -3.04 -5.72
N VAL A 133 -12.82 -2.00 -4.91
CA VAL A 133 -14.01 -1.67 -4.10
C VAL A 133 -15.21 -1.45 -5.02
N ALA A 134 -15.05 -0.71 -6.12
CA ALA A 134 -16.11 -0.50 -7.09
C ALA A 134 -16.56 -1.82 -7.75
N ALA A 135 -15.61 -2.68 -8.14
CA ALA A 135 -15.90 -4.00 -8.71
C ALA A 135 -16.64 -4.95 -7.74
N HIS A 136 -16.55 -4.73 -6.42
CA HIS A 136 -17.24 -5.51 -5.38
C HIS A 136 -18.47 -4.80 -4.83
N GLY A 137 -19.15 -3.96 -5.62
CA GLY A 137 -20.42 -3.31 -5.28
C GLY A 137 -20.28 -2.04 -4.44
N GLY A 138 -19.06 -1.62 -4.05
CA GLY A 138 -18.79 -0.33 -3.45
C GLY A 138 -19.37 -0.10 -2.05
N ARG A 139 -19.93 -1.12 -1.38
CA ARG A 139 -20.61 -1.00 -0.08
C ARG A 139 -20.29 -2.14 0.86
N CYS A 140 -20.39 -1.88 2.14
CA CYS A 140 -20.23 -2.86 3.20
C CYS A 140 -21.37 -3.90 3.16
N VAL A 141 -21.05 -5.19 3.13
CA VAL A 141 -22.06 -6.27 3.13
C VAL A 141 -22.82 -6.36 4.46
N ASP A 142 -22.22 -5.93 5.59
CA ASP A 142 -22.83 -6.03 6.92
C ASP A 142 -23.81 -4.89 7.22
N CYS A 143 -23.45 -3.64 6.85
CA CYS A 143 -24.21 -2.47 7.26
C CYS A 143 -24.57 -1.51 6.12
N GLY A 144 -24.22 -1.84 4.86
CA GLY A 144 -24.53 -1.01 3.70
C GLY A 144 -23.70 0.26 3.54
N TYR A 145 -22.74 0.54 4.44
CA TYR A 145 -21.89 1.73 4.36
C TYR A 145 -21.19 1.86 3.01
N ALA A 146 -21.28 3.02 2.34
CA ALA A 146 -20.76 3.28 1.01
C ALA A 146 -20.15 4.70 0.82
N ILE A 147 -19.97 5.47 1.90
CA ILE A 147 -19.63 6.91 1.83
C ILE A 147 -18.18 7.11 1.32
N CYS A 148 -17.24 6.31 1.80
CA CYS A 148 -15.80 6.50 1.54
C CYS A 148 -15.14 5.17 1.18
N PRO A 149 -14.63 5.01 -0.07
CA PRO A 149 -13.92 3.79 -0.46
C PRO A 149 -12.68 3.47 0.40
N GLU A 150 -12.05 4.50 0.95
CA GLU A 150 -10.90 4.35 1.86
C GLU A 150 -11.30 3.67 3.18
N ALA A 151 -12.54 3.83 3.61
CA ALA A 151 -13.08 3.17 4.80
C ALA A 151 -13.60 1.74 4.54
N LEU A 152 -13.62 1.28 3.29
CA LEU A 152 -13.98 -0.10 2.92
C LEU A 152 -12.75 -0.99 2.91
N GLN A 153 -12.87 -2.22 3.40
CA GLN A 153 -11.79 -3.20 3.51
C GLN A 153 -12.28 -4.58 3.08
N PHE A 154 -11.35 -5.39 2.62
CA PHE A 154 -11.61 -6.78 2.26
C PHE A 154 -11.30 -7.69 3.46
N HIS A 155 -12.26 -8.47 3.86
CA HIS A 155 -12.18 -9.45 4.96
C HIS A 155 -12.31 -10.85 4.38
N HIS A 156 -11.29 -11.71 4.56
CA HIS A 156 -11.36 -13.10 4.08
C HIS A 156 -12.46 -13.85 4.80
N ARG A 157 -13.35 -14.49 4.04
CA ARG A 157 -14.41 -15.34 4.61
C ARG A 157 -13.84 -16.54 5.35
N ASP A 158 -12.75 -17.09 4.82
CA ASP A 158 -11.97 -18.14 5.44
C ASP A 158 -10.51 -17.69 5.53
N PRO A 159 -9.98 -17.44 6.76
CA PRO A 159 -8.59 -17.03 6.96
C PRO A 159 -7.56 -18.03 6.43
N SER A 160 -7.89 -19.33 6.34
CA SER A 160 -6.99 -20.37 5.84
C SER A 160 -6.70 -20.24 4.34
N THR A 161 -7.62 -19.63 3.58
CA THR A 161 -7.50 -19.43 2.12
C THR A 161 -6.68 -18.21 1.75
N LYS A 162 -6.26 -17.41 2.73
CA LYS A 162 -5.52 -16.17 2.54
C LYS A 162 -4.11 -16.44 2.06
N GLU A 163 -3.80 -16.01 0.83
CA GLU A 163 -2.45 -16.06 0.28
C GLU A 163 -1.62 -14.81 0.63
N PHE A 164 -2.25 -13.63 0.60
CA PHE A 164 -1.58 -12.36 0.91
C PHE A 164 -2.56 -11.27 1.35
N GLY A 165 -2.01 -10.21 1.95
CA GLY A 165 -2.80 -9.03 2.31
C GLY A 165 -3.00 -8.09 1.13
N LEU A 166 -4.24 -7.88 0.68
CA LEU A 166 -4.63 -7.06 -0.46
C LEU A 166 -4.06 -5.63 -0.41
N GLY A 167 -4.04 -4.99 0.77
CA GLY A 167 -3.58 -3.61 0.93
C GLY A 167 -2.08 -3.38 0.67
N LYS A 168 -1.24 -4.41 0.83
CA LYS A 168 0.22 -4.34 0.65
C LYS A 168 0.70 -5.00 -0.64
N PHE A 169 -0.18 -5.71 -1.35
CA PHE A 169 0.20 -6.47 -2.53
C PHE A 169 0.63 -5.57 -3.70
N SER A 170 1.75 -5.91 -4.31
CA SER A 170 2.35 -5.16 -5.44
C SER A 170 2.39 -5.94 -6.77
N GLY A 171 1.90 -7.17 -6.78
CA GLY A 171 1.90 -8.06 -7.94
C GLY A 171 0.86 -7.72 -9.01
N SER A 172 0.49 -8.71 -9.84
CA SER A 172 -0.45 -8.54 -10.95
C SER A 172 -1.87 -8.21 -10.49
N LEU A 173 -2.62 -7.50 -11.33
CA LEU A 173 -4.02 -7.18 -11.04
C LEU A 173 -4.90 -8.44 -11.02
N ALA A 174 -4.63 -9.42 -11.89
CA ALA A 174 -5.37 -10.68 -11.93
C ALA A 174 -5.33 -11.42 -10.58
N ARG A 175 -4.13 -11.60 -10.01
CA ARG A 175 -3.98 -12.22 -8.69
C ARG A 175 -4.67 -11.43 -7.58
N LEU A 176 -4.71 -10.09 -7.70
CA LEU A 176 -5.38 -9.23 -6.72
C LEU A 176 -6.91 -9.43 -6.78
N ILE A 177 -7.48 -9.61 -7.98
CA ILE A 177 -8.90 -9.89 -8.18
C ILE A 177 -9.24 -11.30 -7.65
N GLU A 178 -8.42 -12.30 -7.95
CA GLU A 178 -8.58 -13.67 -7.46
C GLU A 178 -8.61 -13.73 -5.91
N GLU A 179 -7.70 -13.02 -5.27
CA GLU A 179 -7.67 -12.96 -3.80
C GLU A 179 -8.85 -12.16 -3.23
N ALA A 180 -9.25 -11.07 -3.88
CA ALA A 180 -10.40 -10.29 -3.45
C ALA A 180 -11.72 -11.07 -3.57
N ALA A 181 -11.84 -11.98 -4.52
CA ALA A 181 -13.02 -12.86 -4.67
C ALA A 181 -13.24 -13.79 -3.47
N LYS A 182 -12.20 -14.08 -2.67
CA LYS A 182 -12.27 -14.86 -1.41
C LYS A 182 -12.77 -14.03 -0.23
N CYS A 183 -12.99 -12.72 -0.42
CA CYS A 183 -13.26 -11.77 0.65
C CYS A 183 -14.69 -11.21 0.58
N ASP A 184 -15.17 -10.76 1.73
CA ASP A 184 -16.28 -9.84 1.85
C ASP A 184 -15.77 -8.40 1.83
N LEU A 185 -16.50 -7.49 1.18
CA LEU A 185 -16.24 -6.07 1.29
C LEU A 185 -16.99 -5.52 2.49
N VAL A 186 -16.26 -5.10 3.52
CA VAL A 186 -16.82 -4.58 4.78
C VAL A 186 -16.24 -3.20 5.11
N CYS A 187 -16.98 -2.37 5.84
CA CYS A 187 -16.44 -1.10 6.31
C CYS A 187 -15.45 -1.31 7.47
N THR A 188 -14.64 -0.31 7.77
CA THR A 188 -13.60 -0.42 8.82
C THR A 188 -14.21 -0.72 10.20
N ASN A 189 -15.39 -0.19 10.51
CA ASN A 189 -16.08 -0.52 11.75
C ASN A 189 -16.47 -2.00 11.81
N CYS A 190 -17.18 -2.50 10.80
CA CYS A 190 -17.60 -3.91 10.72
C CYS A 190 -16.39 -4.87 10.69
N HIS A 191 -15.37 -4.54 9.92
CA HIS A 191 -14.14 -5.33 9.85
C HIS A 191 -13.48 -5.53 11.23
N ARG A 192 -13.37 -4.46 12.01
CA ARG A 192 -12.82 -4.52 13.36
C ARG A 192 -13.70 -5.25 14.34
N ILE A 193 -15.04 -5.10 14.22
CA ILE A 193 -16.00 -5.82 15.04
C ILE A 193 -15.95 -7.32 14.73
N ARG A 194 -15.86 -7.72 13.45
CA ARG A 194 -15.68 -9.14 13.06
C ARG A 194 -14.44 -9.72 13.73
N HIS A 195 -13.27 -9.09 13.55
CA HIS A 195 -12.05 -9.56 14.19
C HIS A 195 -12.10 -9.57 15.72
N ALA A 196 -12.81 -8.64 16.35
CA ALA A 196 -12.95 -8.65 17.79
C ALA A 196 -13.83 -9.81 18.29
N ARG A 197 -14.78 -10.29 17.48
CA ARG A 197 -15.62 -11.47 17.79
C ARG A 197 -14.86 -12.79 17.53
N GLU A 198 -14.04 -12.82 16.49
CA GLU A 198 -13.24 -13.99 16.12
C GLU A 198 -12.03 -14.18 17.04
N ALA A 199 -11.57 -13.10 17.70
CA ALA A 199 -10.44 -13.16 18.60
C ALA A 199 -10.80 -14.04 19.81
N VAL A 200 -10.12 -15.17 19.92
CA VAL A 200 -10.13 -15.99 21.13
C VAL A 200 -9.68 -15.10 22.30
N ALA A 201 -10.40 -15.14 23.42
CA ALA A 201 -10.06 -14.39 24.61
C ALA A 201 -8.61 -14.66 25.00
N SER A 202 -7.73 -13.72 24.73
CA SER A 202 -6.33 -13.86 25.09
C SER A 202 -6.20 -13.63 26.60
N GLN A 203 -5.73 -14.61 27.31
CA GLN A 203 -5.41 -14.52 28.76
C GLN A 203 -4.09 -13.77 29.00
N HIS A 204 -3.50 -13.18 27.97
CA HIS A 204 -2.24 -12.46 28.12
C HIS A 204 -2.48 -11.10 28.78
N ARG A 205 -1.95 -10.89 29.97
CA ARG A 205 -2.11 -9.68 30.81
C ARG A 205 -1.96 -8.36 30.06
N ILE A 206 -1.04 -8.30 29.07
CA ILE A 206 -0.82 -7.10 28.26
C ILE A 206 -2.03 -6.78 27.37
N VAL A 207 -2.71 -7.79 26.86
CA VAL A 207 -3.91 -7.62 26.01
C VAL A 207 -5.08 -7.11 26.84
N GLU A 208 -5.25 -7.62 28.06
CA GLU A 208 -6.25 -7.17 29.01
C GLU A 208 -6.01 -5.73 29.43
N LEU A 209 -4.79 -5.37 29.84
CA LEU A 209 -4.43 -4.00 30.16
C LEU A 209 -4.71 -3.02 29.02
N ARG A 210 -4.42 -3.41 27.77
CA ARG A 210 -4.75 -2.60 26.58
C ARG A 210 -6.25 -2.40 26.43
N ARG A 211 -7.00 -3.45 26.66
CA ARG A 211 -8.47 -3.41 26.59
C ARG A 211 -9.03 -2.50 27.67
N GLU A 212 -8.62 -2.64 28.90
CA GLU A 212 -9.04 -1.82 30.04
C GLU A 212 -8.72 -0.34 29.81
N MET A 213 -7.48 -0.04 29.42
CA MET A 213 -7.05 1.32 29.09
C MET A 213 -7.87 1.93 27.98
N LYS A 214 -8.16 1.15 26.93
CA LYS A 214 -8.99 1.61 25.82
C LYS A 214 -10.44 1.88 26.27
N LEU A 215 -11.02 1.02 27.10
CA LEU A 215 -12.37 1.21 27.66
C LEU A 215 -12.42 2.46 28.53
N ARG A 216 -11.45 2.65 29.41
CA ARG A 216 -11.33 3.84 30.25
C ARG A 216 -11.21 5.12 29.42
N ALA A 217 -10.38 5.10 28.35
CA ALA A 217 -10.24 6.22 27.45
C ALA A 217 -11.54 6.50 26.65
N ILE A 218 -12.26 5.48 26.20
CA ILE A 218 -13.56 5.63 25.53
C ILE A 218 -14.61 6.25 26.47
N ALA A 219 -14.65 5.80 27.73
CA ALA A 219 -15.56 6.31 28.73
C ALA A 219 -15.35 7.82 28.97
N SER A 220 -14.08 8.31 28.99
CA SER A 220 -13.80 9.73 29.17
C SER A 220 -14.32 10.63 28.02
N PHE A 221 -14.68 10.04 26.86
CA PHE A 221 -15.30 10.73 25.72
C PHE A 221 -16.82 10.50 25.61
N GLY A 222 -17.45 9.84 26.60
CA GLY A 222 -18.88 9.53 26.57
C GLY A 222 -19.28 8.42 25.60
N GLY A 223 -18.33 7.59 25.12
CA GLY A 223 -18.60 6.38 24.34
C GLY A 223 -19.10 6.59 22.90
N ARG A 224 -19.22 7.84 22.41
CA ARG A 224 -19.80 8.17 21.10
C ARG A 224 -18.81 8.84 20.16
N CYS A 225 -18.90 8.52 18.87
CA CYS A 225 -18.12 9.17 17.82
C CYS A 225 -18.45 10.66 17.71
N ARG A 226 -17.47 11.52 17.83
CA ARG A 226 -17.64 12.99 17.69
C ARG A 226 -18.22 13.42 16.34
N ALA A 227 -17.95 12.67 15.28
CA ALA A 227 -18.31 13.06 13.91
C ALA A 227 -19.69 12.56 13.47
N CYS A 228 -20.16 11.39 13.91
CA CYS A 228 -21.47 10.85 13.54
C CYS A 228 -22.42 10.64 14.73
N GLY A 229 -21.99 10.89 15.97
CA GLY A 229 -22.80 10.74 17.17
C GLY A 229 -23.07 9.29 17.59
N GLN A 230 -22.72 8.30 16.74
CA GLN A 230 -23.02 6.89 16.98
C GLN A 230 -22.04 6.25 17.97
N GLY A 231 -22.56 5.32 18.80
CA GLY A 231 -21.75 4.43 19.61
C GLY A 231 -21.39 3.16 18.86
N PHE A 232 -20.17 2.69 19.04
CA PHE A 232 -19.67 1.44 18.47
C PHE A 232 -18.92 0.65 19.53
N GLY A 233 -18.77 -0.66 19.30
CA GLY A 233 -17.91 -1.48 20.16
C GLY A 233 -16.47 -0.93 20.22
N PRO A 234 -15.75 -1.19 21.32
CA PRO A 234 -14.41 -0.60 21.55
C PRO A 234 -13.41 -0.84 20.40
N ALA A 235 -13.54 -1.95 19.69
CA ALA A 235 -12.69 -2.27 18.55
C ALA A 235 -12.79 -1.22 17.43
N ALA A 236 -13.98 -0.64 17.21
CA ALA A 236 -14.24 0.31 16.13
C ALA A 236 -14.03 1.77 16.54
N MET A 237 -13.68 2.07 17.80
CA MET A 237 -13.41 3.44 18.26
C MET A 237 -11.91 3.75 18.21
N GLU A 238 -11.57 4.98 17.81
CA GLU A 238 -10.19 5.48 17.65
C GLU A 238 -10.04 6.89 18.21
N PHE A 239 -8.83 7.22 18.66
CA PHE A 239 -8.47 8.56 19.10
C PHE A 239 -7.67 9.25 17.98
N HIS A 240 -8.17 10.39 17.54
CA HIS A 240 -7.60 11.18 16.44
C HIS A 240 -7.07 12.51 16.96
N HIS A 241 -5.83 12.85 16.64
CA HIS A 241 -5.27 14.16 16.89
C HIS A 241 -5.63 15.10 15.71
N PRO A 242 -6.49 16.10 15.91
CA PRO A 242 -6.79 17.09 14.85
C PRO A 242 -5.55 17.84 14.42
N ASP A 243 -4.65 18.11 15.36
CA ASP A 243 -3.33 18.67 15.13
C ASP A 243 -2.25 17.59 15.36
N PRO A 244 -1.64 17.03 14.30
CA PRO A 244 -0.62 16.01 14.42
C PRO A 244 0.64 16.46 15.18
N THR A 245 0.90 17.76 15.28
CA THR A 245 2.08 18.31 15.96
C THR A 245 2.00 18.19 17.47
N LYS A 246 0.78 18.07 18.01
CA LYS A 246 0.50 17.88 19.45
C LYS A 246 0.60 16.44 19.90
N LYS A 247 0.83 15.50 18.99
CA LYS A 247 0.94 14.10 19.33
C LYS A 247 2.29 13.79 19.96
N GLU A 248 2.27 13.44 21.24
CA GLU A 248 3.48 13.02 21.96
C GLU A 248 3.76 11.52 21.76
N PHE A 249 2.72 10.66 21.79
CA PHE A 249 2.87 9.22 21.63
C PHE A 249 1.63 8.56 21.04
N ALA A 250 1.76 7.27 20.67
CA ALA A 250 0.63 6.48 20.18
C ALA A 250 -0.11 5.81 21.34
N ILE A 251 -1.30 6.29 21.70
CA ILE A 251 -2.10 5.77 22.82
C ILE A 251 -2.34 4.27 22.71
N SER A 252 -2.62 3.77 21.51
CA SER A 252 -2.94 2.36 21.26
C SER A 252 -1.74 1.40 21.39
N VAL A 253 -0.53 1.89 21.17
CA VAL A 253 0.70 1.06 21.18
C VAL A 253 1.50 1.31 22.44
N ASP A 254 1.76 2.57 22.76
CA ASP A 254 2.69 2.98 23.81
C ASP A 254 1.96 3.33 25.12
N GLY A 255 0.65 3.57 25.08
CA GLY A 255 -0.14 4.05 26.21
C GLY A 255 -0.17 3.08 27.40
N ILE A 256 -0.16 1.76 27.15
CA ILE A 256 -0.23 0.75 28.22
C ILE A 256 0.94 0.79 29.20
N TYR A 257 2.09 1.34 28.79
CA TYR A 257 3.27 1.45 29.63
C TYR A 257 3.36 2.80 30.35
N ARG A 258 2.34 3.66 30.18
CA ARG A 258 2.33 5.01 30.73
C ARG A 258 1.32 5.13 31.87
N PRO A 259 1.61 5.95 32.90
CA PRO A 259 0.63 6.30 33.91
C PRO A 259 -0.63 6.92 33.29
N TRP A 260 -1.80 6.60 33.86
CA TRP A 260 -3.07 7.10 33.36
C TRP A 260 -3.10 8.62 33.17
N GLU A 261 -2.48 9.38 34.07
CA GLU A 261 -2.43 10.84 33.98
C GLU A 261 -1.74 11.34 32.69
N LYS A 262 -0.70 10.67 32.25
CA LYS A 262 -0.05 10.98 30.96
C LYS A 262 -0.96 10.65 29.77
N ILE A 263 -1.68 9.52 29.85
CA ILE A 263 -2.65 9.14 28.82
C ILE A 263 -3.79 10.12 28.77
N ARG A 264 -4.33 10.54 29.93
CA ARG A 264 -5.40 11.52 30.05
C ARG A 264 -5.00 12.86 29.40
N LYS A 265 -3.78 13.34 29.70
CA LYS A 265 -3.24 14.55 29.07
C LYS A 265 -3.13 14.44 27.55
N GLU A 266 -2.67 13.33 27.03
CA GLU A 266 -2.61 13.09 25.58
C GLU A 266 -4.01 13.05 24.95
N LEU A 267 -4.98 12.46 25.64
CA LEU A 267 -6.37 12.41 25.19
C LEU A 267 -7.03 13.79 25.11
N GLU A 268 -6.62 14.79 25.91
CA GLU A 268 -7.10 16.18 25.83
C GLU A 268 -6.83 16.82 24.46
N SER A 269 -5.79 16.38 23.76
CA SER A 269 -5.46 16.81 22.40
C SER A 269 -6.15 15.97 21.31
N CYS A 270 -6.98 15.00 21.69
CA CYS A 270 -7.64 14.08 20.78
C CYS A 270 -9.15 14.34 20.67
N VAL A 271 -9.73 13.81 19.63
CA VAL A 271 -11.16 13.58 19.49
C VAL A 271 -11.41 12.10 19.27
N MET A 272 -12.49 11.57 19.85
CA MET A 272 -12.85 10.17 19.63
C MET A 272 -13.75 10.04 18.39
N LEU A 273 -13.35 9.17 17.50
CA LEU A 273 -14.03 8.89 16.24
C LEU A 273 -14.28 7.39 16.08
N CYS A 274 -15.32 7.01 15.35
CA CYS A 274 -15.37 5.64 14.83
C CYS A 274 -14.40 5.48 13.66
N ALA A 275 -13.97 4.26 13.39
CA ALA A 275 -12.94 3.98 12.39
C ALA A 275 -13.36 4.40 10.96
N ASN A 276 -14.66 4.40 10.64
CA ASN A 276 -15.16 4.93 9.36
C ASN A 276 -14.97 6.46 9.28
N CYS A 277 -15.46 7.20 10.27
CA CYS A 277 -15.32 8.67 10.30
C CYS A 277 -13.83 9.10 10.32
N HIS A 278 -13.00 8.36 11.04
CA HIS A 278 -11.55 8.58 11.03
C HIS A 278 -10.94 8.42 9.63
N ALA A 279 -11.33 7.36 8.90
CA ALA A 279 -10.92 7.14 7.52
C ALA A 279 -11.46 8.22 6.57
N GLU A 280 -12.70 8.68 6.75
CA GLU A 280 -13.32 9.77 5.97
C GLU A 280 -12.57 11.09 6.15
N ILE A 281 -12.18 11.44 7.39
CA ILE A 281 -11.40 12.64 7.69
C ILE A 281 -10.04 12.57 7.02
N HIS A 282 -9.32 11.46 7.15
CA HIS A 282 -8.03 11.28 6.50
C HIS A 282 -8.10 11.20 4.96
N ALA A 283 -9.25 10.84 4.41
CA ALA A 283 -9.52 10.87 2.97
C ALA A 283 -9.94 12.27 2.47
N GLY A 284 -10.23 13.22 3.37
CA GLY A 284 -10.73 14.54 3.04
C GLY A 284 -12.21 14.55 2.64
N VAL A 285 -12.95 13.46 2.91
CA VAL A 285 -14.39 13.36 2.63
C VAL A 285 -15.22 14.05 3.71
N ARG A 286 -14.73 14.08 4.94
CA ARG A 286 -15.39 14.70 6.09
C ARG A 286 -14.45 15.69 6.76
N SER A 287 -14.98 16.81 7.25
CA SER A 287 -14.28 17.79 8.07
C SER A 287 -14.79 17.79 9.50
N LEU A 288 -13.89 17.88 10.47
CA LEU A 288 -14.26 18.02 11.89
C LEU A 288 -14.91 19.39 12.19
N ALA A 289 -14.61 20.43 11.41
CA ALA A 289 -15.17 21.76 11.60
C ALA A 289 -16.69 21.83 11.38
N LEU A 290 -17.23 20.99 10.52
CA LEU A 290 -18.66 20.93 10.20
C LEU A 290 -19.53 20.27 11.32
N THR A 291 -18.90 19.73 12.37
CA THR A 291 -19.63 19.05 13.44
C THR A 291 -19.97 19.97 14.64
N ARG A 292 -19.71 21.27 14.54
CA ARG A 292 -19.96 22.22 15.64
C ARG A 292 -21.40 22.77 15.74
N SER A 293 -22.23 22.59 14.74
CA SER A 293 -23.59 23.14 14.76
C SER A 293 -24.53 22.30 13.88
N SER A 294 -25.10 21.27 14.42
CA SER A 294 -26.46 20.83 14.13
C SER A 294 -26.87 19.72 15.11
N VAL A 295 -27.13 20.11 16.35
CA VAL A 295 -28.22 19.55 17.08
C VAL A 295 -29.42 20.41 16.73
N SER A 296 -29.91 20.23 15.51
CA SER A 296 -31.28 20.60 15.12
C SER A 296 -31.75 19.53 14.16
N GLU A 297 -32.69 18.79 14.64
CA GLU A 297 -33.62 17.89 13.97
C GLU A 297 -33.65 18.01 12.44
N SER A 298 -33.09 17.01 11.75
CA SER A 298 -33.71 16.48 10.54
C SER A 298 -33.52 14.97 10.57
N ALA A 299 -34.62 14.32 10.91
CA ALA A 299 -34.78 12.88 10.92
C ALA A 299 -34.66 12.31 9.53
N THR A 300 -33.48 11.80 9.22
CA THR A 300 -33.27 10.63 8.40
C THR A 300 -32.10 9.85 9.02
N ALA A 301 -32.27 9.49 10.28
CA ALA A 301 -31.51 8.45 10.92
C ALA A 301 -31.93 7.14 10.24
N VAL A 302 -31.17 6.70 9.26
CA VAL A 302 -31.23 5.31 8.84
C VAL A 302 -30.98 4.48 10.09
N GLU A 303 -31.93 3.64 10.45
CA GLU A 303 -31.95 2.72 11.60
C GLU A 303 -30.78 1.70 11.53
N HIS A 304 -29.54 2.16 11.65
CA HIS A 304 -28.34 1.32 11.57
C HIS A 304 -27.76 0.96 12.94
N GLY A 305 -28.17 1.66 14.01
CA GLY A 305 -27.67 1.40 15.35
C GLY A 305 -28.30 0.18 16.04
N ASP A 306 -29.58 -0.06 15.80
CA ASP A 306 -30.36 -1.06 16.56
C ASP A 306 -30.13 -2.51 16.10
N ARG A 307 -29.80 -2.74 14.83
CA ARG A 307 -29.51 -4.11 14.37
C ARG A 307 -28.19 -4.68 14.92
N LEU A 308 -27.19 -3.84 15.18
CA LEU A 308 -25.93 -4.31 15.76
C LEU A 308 -25.97 -4.43 17.28
N ALA A 309 -26.80 -3.64 17.96
CA ALA A 309 -27.01 -3.75 19.41
C ALA A 309 -27.82 -5.01 19.77
N ARG A 310 -28.85 -5.36 18.99
CA ARG A 310 -29.68 -6.56 19.21
C ARG A 310 -28.93 -7.87 18.96
N ALA A 311 -27.91 -7.87 18.07
CA ALA A 311 -27.09 -9.06 17.86
C ALA A 311 -26.08 -9.33 19.00
N ALA A 312 -25.88 -8.38 19.92
CA ALA A 312 -25.00 -8.55 21.09
C ALA A 312 -25.73 -9.06 22.34
N SER A 313 -27.09 -9.15 22.31
CA SER A 313 -27.91 -9.52 23.46
C SER A 313 -28.44 -10.96 23.43
N ILE A 314 -28.09 -11.77 22.46
CA ILE A 314 -28.51 -13.17 22.35
C ILE A 314 -27.29 -14.08 22.30
N ALA A 315 -26.78 -14.44 23.45
CA ALA A 315 -26.13 -15.73 23.73
C ALA A 315 -26.04 -15.92 25.25
N PRO A 316 -26.38 -17.12 25.74
CA PRO A 316 -26.33 -17.48 27.17
C PRO A 316 -24.93 -17.50 27.74
#